data_c5a703cde3d4f4922c687b8dee469a2c
#
_entry.id   c5a703cde3d4f4922c687b8dee469a2c
#
_cell.length_a   1.000
_cell.length_b   1.000
_cell.length_c   1.000
_cell.angle_alpha   90.00
_cell.angle_beta   90.00
_cell.angle_gamma   90.00
#
_symmetry.space_group_name_H-M   'P 1'
#
loop_
_entity.id
_entity.type
_entity.pdbx_description
1 polymer ?
#
loop_
_entity_poly.entity_id
_entity_poly.type
_entity_poly.pdbx_seq_one_letter_code
_entity_poly.pdbx_strand_id
1 'polypeptide(L)'
;MKIISQLAELETAQLVRRVDDGEPTYAFRHALTQEAAYESLLHTDRRAMHHHVAQAYEALYGNRCLDDYAAILAQHYAAAGDDGQTLVYAMRAGDVAARLCANAEAIAFYSQALEAAKRGNATTAQFVHLYTKRGRVFEVTGRDPEALSTYEEMTEFSRARDDRALELQSLLLQGKLRSVLSVAFDRAKALALADEANVLARELGDRKAQAQSLWNQLLVYLYNSELPDAIRCGEQAWVLACELDARELQGYILTDLARAYLQSGQVSKMVPLQAQARAIWRELDNKPMLADNLMQSATLAMLHGDYDATIALAEEGTEISKTIDSKVSLLSNQGTLLFPYLDRGELDHALQLANDIVRVSMEVRLNFNPPMAYAFAALTFGFVGAFERGEEMAQRVREIVSQPLPEFFRAWAWVLLARYYLVVGNVSAALTALSASQMENHAGHVDPASLFGVIAQGECLLARHEYERAVQLMANRVTMLRQLGFRQSLHDALFIQAKAMRALGETDHAFELLNEARTEAERIPSRRLLWQIYTTLSEMESERGNMAHAENYRTHARATIGHIVEHTPPNLRASFLNRHDVRAVMKSR
;
A
#
# COMPACT_ATOMS: atom_id res chain seq x y z
N MET A 1 16.07 17.46 -57.07
CA MET A 1 15.24 18.25 -58.01
C MET A 1 13.95 17.53 -58.43
N LYS A 2 13.94 16.24 -58.82
CA LYS A 2 12.74 15.51 -59.29
C LYS A 2 11.57 15.45 -58.28
N ILE A 3 11.86 15.21 -57.00
CA ILE A 3 10.82 15.12 -55.91
C ILE A 3 10.12 16.47 -55.70
N ILE A 4 10.85 17.57 -55.67
CA ILE A 4 10.28 18.91 -55.44
C ILE A 4 9.33 19.31 -56.59
N SER A 5 9.68 18.99 -57.85
CA SER A 5 8.82 19.19 -59.00
C SER A 5 7.53 18.36 -58.93
N GLN A 6 7.61 17.11 -58.51
CA GLN A 6 6.46 16.22 -58.35
C GLN A 6 5.54 16.66 -57.23
N LEU A 7 6.10 17.12 -56.10
CA LEU A 7 5.31 17.66 -54.98
C LEU A 7 4.57 18.95 -55.36
N ALA A 8 5.19 19.83 -56.16
CA ALA A 8 4.53 21.03 -56.70
C ALA A 8 3.38 20.69 -57.68
N GLU A 9 3.52 19.65 -58.48
CA GLU A 9 2.45 19.14 -59.36
C GLU A 9 1.27 18.59 -58.52
N LEU A 10 1.54 17.80 -57.45
CA LEU A 10 0.52 17.27 -56.54
C LEU A 10 -0.20 18.38 -55.75
N GLU A 11 0.53 19.43 -55.39
CA GLU A 11 -0.03 20.61 -54.73
C GLU A 11 -0.94 21.40 -55.66
N THR A 12 -0.51 21.59 -56.90
CA THR A 12 -1.31 22.24 -57.98
C THR A 12 -2.57 21.42 -58.26
N ALA A 13 -2.48 20.09 -58.26
CA ALA A 13 -3.63 19.20 -58.39
C ALA A 13 -4.52 19.11 -57.13
N GLN A 14 -4.21 19.86 -56.12
CA GLN A 14 -4.91 19.87 -54.82
C GLN A 14 -5.00 18.53 -54.07
N LEU A 15 -4.09 17.61 -54.37
CA LEU A 15 -4.00 16.29 -53.72
C LEU A 15 -3.26 16.37 -52.38
N VAL A 16 -2.22 17.23 -52.32
CA VAL A 16 -1.47 17.51 -51.09
C VAL A 16 -1.47 19.00 -50.80
N ARG A 17 -1.14 19.36 -49.56
CA ARG A 17 -0.89 20.73 -49.14
C ARG A 17 0.44 20.81 -48.41
N ARG A 18 1.15 21.89 -48.55
CA ARG A 18 2.30 22.20 -47.73
C ARG A 18 1.85 22.59 -46.33
N VAL A 19 2.50 22.07 -45.30
CA VAL A 19 2.31 22.42 -43.89
C VAL A 19 3.54 23.24 -43.50
N ASP A 20 3.31 24.49 -43.04
CA ASP A 20 4.39 25.42 -42.65
C ASP A 20 4.82 25.17 -41.20
N ASP A 21 5.68 24.18 -40.98
CA ASP A 21 6.28 23.85 -39.67
C ASP A 21 7.81 24.02 -39.67
N GLY A 22 8.35 24.95 -40.45
CA GLY A 22 9.81 25.22 -40.52
C GLY A 22 10.61 24.28 -41.41
N GLU A 23 10.19 23.04 -41.60
CA GLU A 23 10.69 22.09 -42.56
C GLU A 23 9.64 21.82 -43.64
N PRO A 24 10.04 21.51 -44.91
CA PRO A 24 9.09 21.30 -46.01
C PRO A 24 8.26 20.02 -45.79
N THR A 25 7.18 20.14 -45.03
CA THR A 25 6.24 19.07 -44.73
C THR A 25 5.02 19.16 -45.65
N TYR A 26 4.56 18.01 -46.18
CA TYR A 26 3.39 17.89 -47.03
C TYR A 26 2.38 16.92 -46.40
N ALA A 27 1.10 17.27 -46.44
CA ALA A 27 0.02 16.41 -46.01
C ALA A 27 -1.00 16.20 -47.13
N PHE A 28 -1.59 15.02 -47.21
CA PHE A 28 -2.73 14.79 -48.11
C PHE A 28 -3.92 15.68 -47.65
N ARG A 29 -4.62 16.25 -48.63
CA ARG A 29 -5.83 17.07 -48.34
C ARG A 29 -7.00 16.22 -47.88
N HIS A 30 -7.12 14.99 -48.37
CA HIS A 30 -8.21 14.09 -48.07
C HIS A 30 -7.67 12.69 -47.71
N ALA A 31 -8.16 12.12 -46.60
CA ALA A 31 -7.78 10.78 -46.13
C ALA A 31 -8.05 9.70 -47.20
N LEU A 32 -9.16 9.77 -47.92
CA LEU A 32 -9.50 8.88 -49.00
C LEU A 32 -8.47 8.89 -50.15
N THR A 33 -7.89 10.06 -50.46
CA THR A 33 -6.84 10.17 -51.48
C THR A 33 -5.56 9.50 -51.01
N GLN A 34 -5.21 9.66 -49.75
CA GLN A 34 -4.08 8.96 -49.12
C GLN A 34 -4.28 7.46 -49.15
N GLU A 35 -5.45 7.00 -48.75
CA GLU A 35 -5.80 5.58 -48.71
C GLU A 35 -5.79 4.96 -50.11
N ALA A 36 -6.41 5.61 -51.11
CA ALA A 36 -6.40 5.17 -52.49
C ALA A 36 -4.97 5.12 -53.09
N ALA A 37 -4.14 6.11 -52.80
CA ALA A 37 -2.74 6.12 -53.25
C ALA A 37 -1.96 4.97 -52.58
N TYR A 38 -2.13 4.76 -51.29
CA TYR A 38 -1.47 3.68 -50.54
C TYR A 38 -1.92 2.29 -51.04
N GLU A 39 -3.25 2.09 -51.20
CA GLU A 39 -3.80 0.83 -51.69
C GLU A 39 -3.47 0.51 -53.16
N SER A 40 -3.14 1.51 -53.96
CA SER A 40 -2.69 1.31 -55.34
C SER A 40 -1.31 0.67 -55.47
N LEU A 41 -0.50 0.71 -54.39
CA LEU A 41 0.84 0.12 -54.41
C LEU A 41 0.78 -1.39 -54.22
N LEU A 42 1.67 -2.10 -54.91
CA LEU A 42 1.85 -3.52 -54.67
C LEU A 42 2.35 -3.76 -53.26
N HIS A 43 1.97 -4.88 -52.67
CA HIS A 43 2.36 -5.23 -51.32
C HIS A 43 3.87 -5.23 -51.07
N THR A 44 4.64 -5.69 -52.08
CA THR A 44 6.11 -5.66 -52.09
C THR A 44 6.66 -4.25 -52.05
N ASP A 45 6.04 -3.32 -52.80
CA ASP A 45 6.48 -1.93 -52.89
C ASP A 45 6.15 -1.16 -51.60
N ARG A 46 4.97 -1.42 -51.03
CA ARG A 46 4.62 -0.88 -49.71
C ARG A 46 5.64 -1.28 -48.62
N ARG A 47 5.99 -2.57 -48.59
CA ARG A 47 7.02 -3.08 -47.65
C ARG A 47 8.37 -2.40 -47.86
N ALA A 48 8.83 -2.29 -49.11
CA ALA A 48 10.08 -1.61 -49.41
C ALA A 48 10.07 -0.14 -49.04
N MET A 49 8.96 0.57 -49.28
CA MET A 49 8.80 1.98 -48.87
C MET A 49 8.83 2.16 -47.39
N HIS A 50 8.10 1.34 -46.62
CA HIS A 50 8.15 1.39 -45.18
C HIS A 50 9.55 1.15 -44.62
N HIS A 51 10.28 0.19 -45.16
CA HIS A 51 11.67 -0.08 -44.80
C HIS A 51 12.58 1.14 -45.08
N HIS A 52 12.47 1.76 -46.26
CA HIS A 52 13.24 2.96 -46.59
C HIS A 52 12.89 4.16 -45.68
N VAL A 53 11.61 4.34 -45.34
CA VAL A 53 11.20 5.40 -44.39
C VAL A 53 11.82 5.17 -43.02
N ALA A 54 11.77 3.94 -42.51
CA ALA A 54 12.38 3.61 -41.22
C ALA A 54 13.88 3.90 -41.21
N GLN A 55 14.60 3.47 -42.27
CA GLN A 55 16.05 3.77 -42.44
C GLN A 55 16.34 5.27 -42.55
N ALA A 56 15.47 6.03 -43.20
CA ALA A 56 15.61 7.49 -43.28
C ALA A 56 15.46 8.16 -41.89
N TYR A 57 14.49 7.71 -41.07
CA TYR A 57 14.35 8.17 -39.70
C TYR A 57 15.61 7.85 -38.87
N GLU A 58 16.14 6.65 -38.96
CA GLU A 58 17.38 6.28 -38.27
C GLU A 58 18.56 7.14 -38.70
N ALA A 59 18.70 7.41 -40.00
CA ALA A 59 19.79 8.22 -40.56
C ALA A 59 19.67 9.70 -40.16
N LEU A 60 18.45 10.24 -40.11
CA LEU A 60 18.20 11.65 -39.80
C LEU A 60 18.33 11.97 -38.29
N TYR A 61 17.78 11.10 -37.45
CA TYR A 61 17.67 11.38 -36.04
C TYR A 61 18.72 10.68 -35.17
N GLY A 62 19.43 9.67 -35.75
CA GLY A 62 20.58 9.00 -35.12
C GLY A 62 20.33 8.48 -33.72
N ASN A 63 21.40 8.11 -32.99
CA ASN A 63 21.31 7.53 -31.65
C ASN A 63 20.80 8.49 -30.53
N ARG A 64 20.61 9.78 -30.81
CA ARG A 64 20.28 10.78 -29.77
C ARG A 64 18.80 10.92 -29.46
N CYS A 65 17.91 10.53 -30.39
CA CYS A 65 16.46 10.70 -30.27
C CYS A 65 15.66 9.44 -30.57
N LEU A 66 16.28 8.25 -30.49
CA LEU A 66 15.61 6.99 -30.85
C LEU A 66 14.41 6.66 -29.94
N ASP A 67 14.39 7.18 -28.72
CA ASP A 67 13.25 7.01 -27.82
C ASP A 67 12.03 7.76 -28.35
N ASP A 68 12.20 8.97 -28.86
CA ASP A 68 11.11 9.82 -29.36
C ASP A 68 10.47 9.23 -30.63
N TYR A 69 11.25 8.51 -31.44
CA TYR A 69 10.79 7.92 -32.68
C TYR A 69 10.59 6.40 -32.64
N ALA A 70 10.80 5.76 -31.47
CA ALA A 70 10.71 4.31 -31.35
C ALA A 70 9.35 3.75 -31.81
N ALA A 71 8.26 4.43 -31.48
CA ALA A 71 6.90 4.05 -31.86
C ALA A 71 6.70 4.09 -33.39
N ILE A 72 7.21 5.15 -34.05
CA ILE A 72 7.14 5.33 -35.52
C ILE A 72 7.97 4.27 -36.22
N LEU A 73 9.20 4.03 -35.75
CA LEU A 73 10.09 3.01 -36.26
C LEU A 73 9.50 1.61 -36.12
N ALA A 74 8.91 1.29 -34.99
CA ALA A 74 8.23 0.01 -34.75
C ALA A 74 7.10 -0.22 -35.77
N GLN A 75 6.29 0.80 -36.05
CA GLN A 75 5.20 0.72 -37.04
C GLN A 75 5.73 0.52 -38.46
N HIS A 76 6.75 1.27 -38.87
CA HIS A 76 7.31 1.16 -40.20
C HIS A 76 8.01 -0.18 -40.45
N TYR A 77 8.81 -0.67 -39.49
CA TYR A 77 9.45 -1.98 -39.61
C TYR A 77 8.45 -3.13 -39.55
N ALA A 78 7.38 -3.03 -38.76
CA ALA A 78 6.30 -4.01 -38.77
C ALA A 78 5.59 -4.05 -40.15
N ALA A 79 5.27 -2.88 -40.72
CA ALA A 79 4.68 -2.78 -42.05
C ALA A 79 5.63 -3.25 -43.16
N ALA A 80 6.93 -3.10 -42.97
CA ALA A 80 7.96 -3.66 -43.85
C ALA A 80 8.09 -5.20 -43.72
N GLY A 81 7.59 -5.79 -42.63
CA GLY A 81 7.75 -7.21 -42.31
C GLY A 81 9.15 -7.57 -41.84
N ASP A 82 9.87 -6.62 -41.27
CA ASP A 82 11.17 -6.84 -40.64
C ASP A 82 10.95 -7.15 -39.14
N ASP A 83 10.78 -8.42 -38.82
CA ASP A 83 10.53 -8.86 -37.45
C ASP A 83 11.71 -8.55 -36.48
N GLY A 84 12.95 -8.53 -37.01
CA GLY A 84 14.13 -8.21 -36.19
C GLY A 84 14.12 -6.78 -35.71
N GLN A 85 13.93 -5.82 -36.62
CA GLN A 85 13.86 -4.41 -36.27
C GLN A 85 12.54 -4.06 -35.54
N THR A 86 11.43 -4.71 -35.89
CA THR A 86 10.16 -4.57 -35.19
C THR A 86 10.32 -4.93 -33.70
N LEU A 87 10.99 -6.04 -33.39
CA LEU A 87 11.29 -6.44 -32.02
C LEU A 87 12.06 -5.35 -31.27
N VAL A 88 13.13 -4.83 -31.86
CA VAL A 88 13.99 -3.81 -31.23
C VAL A 88 13.21 -2.54 -30.90
N TYR A 89 12.51 -2.00 -31.91
CA TYR A 89 11.84 -0.71 -31.74
C TYR A 89 10.50 -0.80 -30.98
N ALA A 90 9.75 -1.88 -31.11
CA ALA A 90 8.53 -2.08 -30.33
C ALA A 90 8.85 -2.34 -28.85
N MET A 91 9.91 -3.08 -28.53
CA MET A 91 10.38 -3.23 -27.15
C MET A 91 10.77 -1.88 -26.55
N ARG A 92 11.52 -1.06 -27.29
CA ARG A 92 11.92 0.29 -26.88
C ARG A 92 10.72 1.23 -26.71
N ALA A 93 9.77 1.22 -27.65
CA ALA A 93 8.55 2.01 -27.59
C ALA A 93 7.69 1.61 -26.37
N GLY A 94 7.60 0.31 -26.07
CA GLY A 94 6.95 -0.20 -24.86
C GLY A 94 7.61 0.30 -23.57
N ASP A 95 8.95 0.29 -23.52
CA ASP A 95 9.70 0.82 -22.35
C ASP A 95 9.49 2.34 -22.16
N VAL A 96 9.45 3.12 -23.26
CA VAL A 96 9.14 4.56 -23.24
C VAL A 96 7.70 4.79 -22.75
N ALA A 97 6.72 4.12 -23.33
CA ALA A 97 5.32 4.24 -22.95
C ALA A 97 5.10 3.87 -21.48
N ALA A 98 5.74 2.79 -20.99
CA ALA A 98 5.65 2.38 -19.60
C ALA A 98 6.25 3.44 -18.64
N ARG A 99 7.37 4.07 -18.99
CA ARG A 99 7.96 5.17 -18.19
C ARG A 99 7.05 6.40 -18.13
N LEU A 100 6.29 6.65 -19.20
CA LEU A 100 5.33 7.77 -19.29
C LEU A 100 3.94 7.41 -18.73
N CYS A 101 3.77 6.23 -18.14
CA CYS A 101 2.49 5.71 -17.65
C CYS A 101 1.41 5.59 -18.75
N ALA A 102 1.79 5.57 -20.03
CA ALA A 102 0.92 5.29 -21.16
C ALA A 102 0.70 3.78 -21.28
N ASN A 103 -0.06 3.23 -20.32
CA ASN A 103 -0.16 1.79 -20.08
C ASN A 103 -0.78 1.02 -21.25
N ALA A 104 -1.76 1.60 -21.95
CA ALA A 104 -2.40 0.95 -23.10
C ALA A 104 -1.41 0.79 -24.28
N GLU A 105 -0.65 1.84 -24.55
CA GLU A 105 0.39 1.87 -25.59
C GLU A 105 1.54 0.92 -25.22
N ALA A 106 1.96 0.90 -23.94
CA ALA A 106 3.00 -0.02 -23.48
C ALA A 106 2.60 -1.48 -23.73
N ILE A 107 1.36 -1.88 -23.36
CA ILE A 107 0.84 -3.22 -23.60
C ILE A 107 0.81 -3.54 -25.11
N ALA A 108 0.36 -2.61 -25.94
CA ALA A 108 0.28 -2.79 -27.38
C ALA A 108 1.68 -3.02 -27.99
N PHE A 109 2.66 -2.19 -27.62
CA PHE A 109 4.04 -2.32 -28.14
C PHE A 109 4.74 -3.58 -27.61
N TYR A 110 4.60 -3.95 -26.33
CA TYR A 110 5.16 -5.21 -25.84
C TYR A 110 4.51 -6.43 -26.53
N SER A 111 3.19 -6.38 -26.80
CA SER A 111 2.52 -7.45 -27.54
C SER A 111 3.02 -7.55 -28.99
N GLN A 112 3.18 -6.41 -29.67
CA GLN A 112 3.77 -6.35 -31.00
C GLN A 112 5.22 -6.91 -31.04
N ALA A 113 6.02 -6.54 -30.03
CA ALA A 113 7.38 -7.06 -29.89
C ALA A 113 7.41 -8.58 -29.65
N LEU A 114 6.49 -9.12 -28.82
CA LEU A 114 6.36 -10.55 -28.57
C LEU A 114 5.99 -11.32 -29.83
N GLU A 115 5.07 -10.82 -30.64
CA GLU A 115 4.70 -11.45 -31.89
C GLU A 115 5.87 -11.45 -32.89
N ALA A 116 6.63 -10.35 -32.98
CA ALA A 116 7.83 -10.29 -33.78
C ALA A 116 8.92 -11.24 -33.25
N ALA A 117 9.10 -11.31 -31.94
CA ALA A 117 10.04 -12.22 -31.26
C ALA A 117 9.73 -13.69 -31.55
N LYS A 118 8.44 -14.08 -31.55
CA LYS A 118 7.99 -15.45 -31.83
C LYS A 118 8.24 -15.87 -33.28
N ARG A 119 8.17 -14.94 -34.25
CA ARG A 119 8.47 -15.20 -35.67
C ARG A 119 9.96 -15.15 -36.00
N GLY A 120 10.73 -14.40 -35.21
CA GLY A 120 12.17 -14.21 -35.37
C GLY A 120 13.04 -15.12 -34.50
N ASN A 121 14.30 -14.71 -34.35
CA ASN A 121 15.31 -15.42 -33.56
C ASN A 121 15.60 -14.67 -32.25
N ALA A 122 14.55 -14.34 -31.47
CA ALA A 122 14.72 -13.67 -30.19
C ALA A 122 15.37 -14.59 -29.15
N THR A 123 16.18 -13.98 -28.29
CA THR A 123 16.87 -14.68 -27.21
C THR A 123 15.92 -14.91 -26.02
N THR A 124 16.22 -15.90 -25.15
CA THR A 124 15.52 -16.11 -23.88
C THR A 124 15.44 -14.81 -23.07
N ALA A 125 16.53 -14.03 -22.99
CA ALA A 125 16.55 -12.77 -22.25
C ALA A 125 15.54 -11.74 -22.80
N GLN A 126 15.35 -11.66 -24.12
CA GLN A 126 14.34 -10.78 -24.73
C GLN A 126 12.92 -11.26 -24.42
N PHE A 127 12.64 -12.55 -24.46
CA PHE A 127 11.35 -13.09 -24.04
C PHE A 127 11.06 -12.82 -22.57
N VAL A 128 12.04 -13.06 -21.67
CA VAL A 128 11.93 -12.74 -20.23
C VAL A 128 11.58 -11.25 -20.06
N HIS A 129 12.32 -10.35 -20.74
CA HIS A 129 12.06 -8.91 -20.65
C HIS A 129 10.63 -8.57 -21.07
N LEU A 130 10.21 -9.03 -22.24
CA LEU A 130 8.91 -8.68 -22.83
C LEU A 130 7.73 -9.18 -21.99
N TYR A 131 7.75 -10.46 -21.61
CA TYR A 131 6.69 -11.04 -20.79
C TYR A 131 6.63 -10.39 -19.41
N THR A 132 7.80 -10.16 -18.78
CA THR A 132 7.88 -9.50 -17.47
C THR A 132 7.34 -8.07 -17.54
N LYS A 133 7.75 -7.28 -18.55
CA LYS A 133 7.31 -5.90 -18.70
C LYS A 133 5.81 -5.79 -19.00
N ARG A 134 5.30 -6.61 -19.94
CA ARG A 134 3.86 -6.64 -20.25
C ARG A 134 3.03 -7.03 -19.02
N GLY A 135 3.42 -8.10 -18.33
CA GLY A 135 2.75 -8.54 -17.10
C GLY A 135 2.81 -7.48 -16.00
N ARG A 136 3.96 -6.81 -15.84
CA ARG A 136 4.11 -5.73 -14.85
C ARG A 136 3.19 -4.53 -15.11
N VAL A 137 2.95 -4.17 -16.36
CA VAL A 137 1.98 -3.10 -16.69
C VAL A 137 0.57 -3.52 -16.27
N PHE A 138 0.19 -4.78 -16.45
CA PHE A 138 -1.10 -5.29 -15.95
C PHE A 138 -1.16 -5.27 -14.41
N GLU A 139 -0.09 -5.71 -13.71
CA GLU A 139 -0.02 -5.67 -12.23
C GLU A 139 -0.23 -4.24 -11.70
N VAL A 140 0.51 -3.26 -12.22
CA VAL A 140 0.44 -1.87 -11.71
C VAL A 140 -0.89 -1.17 -12.05
N THR A 141 -1.65 -1.70 -13.01
CA THR A 141 -2.99 -1.23 -13.35
C THR A 141 -4.11 -2.03 -12.68
N GLY A 142 -3.77 -2.97 -11.78
CA GLY A 142 -4.74 -3.80 -11.04
C GLY A 142 -5.44 -4.84 -11.92
N ARG A 143 -4.84 -5.22 -13.04
CA ARG A 143 -5.35 -6.21 -13.99
C ARG A 143 -4.65 -7.56 -13.79
N ASP A 144 -4.70 -8.07 -12.56
CA ASP A 144 -4.02 -9.31 -12.18
C ASP A 144 -4.39 -10.54 -13.03
N PRO A 145 -5.65 -10.74 -13.48
CA PRO A 145 -5.99 -11.86 -14.35
C PRO A 145 -5.22 -11.83 -15.68
N GLU A 146 -5.06 -10.65 -16.29
CA GLU A 146 -4.32 -10.48 -17.54
C GLU A 146 -2.81 -10.61 -17.32
N ALA A 147 -2.30 -10.19 -16.16
CA ALA A 147 -0.91 -10.45 -15.78
C ALA A 147 -0.65 -11.95 -15.68
N LEU A 148 -1.53 -12.70 -14.97
CA LEU A 148 -1.44 -14.16 -14.89
C LEU A 148 -1.51 -14.82 -16.26
N SER A 149 -2.47 -14.45 -17.10
CA SER A 149 -2.57 -14.97 -18.47
C SER A 149 -1.30 -14.73 -19.27
N THR A 150 -0.65 -13.56 -19.07
CA THR A 150 0.64 -13.26 -19.70
C THR A 150 1.75 -14.22 -19.25
N TYR A 151 1.81 -14.54 -17.93
CA TYR A 151 2.82 -15.44 -17.40
C TYR A 151 2.51 -16.91 -17.68
N GLU A 152 1.24 -17.29 -17.77
CA GLU A 152 0.81 -18.64 -18.20
C GLU A 152 1.16 -18.87 -19.68
N GLU A 153 0.91 -17.88 -20.56
CA GLU A 153 1.37 -17.89 -21.96
C GLU A 153 2.89 -18.08 -22.06
N MET A 154 3.65 -17.39 -21.21
CA MET A 154 5.11 -17.54 -21.14
C MET A 154 5.52 -18.98 -20.77
N THR A 155 4.79 -19.64 -19.85
CA THR A 155 5.05 -21.04 -19.46
C THR A 155 4.76 -21.98 -20.63
N GLU A 156 3.61 -21.85 -21.28
CA GLU A 156 3.23 -22.69 -22.41
C GLU A 156 4.24 -22.54 -23.56
N PHE A 157 4.63 -21.31 -23.87
CA PHE A 157 5.59 -21.01 -24.91
C PHE A 157 6.99 -21.58 -24.59
N SER A 158 7.46 -21.46 -23.34
CA SER A 158 8.77 -21.99 -22.92
C SER A 158 8.82 -23.52 -22.99
N ARG A 159 7.76 -24.20 -22.53
CA ARG A 159 7.63 -25.66 -22.59
C ARG A 159 7.61 -26.17 -24.02
N ALA A 160 6.91 -25.49 -24.93
CA ALA A 160 6.86 -25.83 -26.36
C ALA A 160 8.23 -25.75 -27.05
N ARG A 161 9.16 -24.94 -26.50
CA ARG A 161 10.52 -24.71 -27.03
C ARG A 161 11.61 -25.44 -26.25
N ASP A 162 11.26 -26.14 -25.18
CA ASP A 162 12.20 -26.74 -24.21
C ASP A 162 13.16 -25.68 -23.61
N ASP A 163 12.69 -24.43 -23.47
CA ASP A 163 13.46 -23.34 -22.87
C ASP A 163 13.25 -23.31 -21.35
N ARG A 164 14.05 -24.15 -20.66
CA ARG A 164 13.97 -24.34 -19.21
C ARG A 164 14.25 -23.05 -18.41
N ALA A 165 15.10 -22.15 -18.93
CA ALA A 165 15.40 -20.90 -18.27
C ALA A 165 14.21 -19.93 -18.34
N LEU A 166 13.53 -19.87 -19.49
CA LEU A 166 12.29 -19.07 -19.65
C LEU A 166 11.16 -19.64 -18.78
N GLU A 167 11.03 -20.99 -18.72
CA GLU A 167 10.06 -21.66 -17.86
C GLU A 167 10.27 -21.28 -16.39
N LEU A 168 11.50 -21.35 -15.89
CA LEU A 168 11.84 -20.95 -14.52
C LEU A 168 11.38 -19.53 -14.19
N GLN A 169 11.66 -18.56 -15.08
CA GLN A 169 11.26 -17.19 -14.88
C GLN A 169 9.73 -17.04 -14.84
N SER A 170 9.01 -17.78 -15.69
CA SER A 170 7.55 -17.74 -15.71
C SER A 170 6.94 -18.27 -14.41
N LEU A 171 7.48 -19.38 -13.86
CA LEU A 171 7.05 -19.96 -12.58
C LEU A 171 7.28 -19.00 -11.42
N LEU A 172 8.43 -18.30 -11.39
CA LEU A 172 8.74 -17.30 -10.37
C LEU A 172 7.78 -16.10 -10.42
N LEU A 173 7.44 -15.59 -11.61
CA LEU A 173 6.53 -14.48 -11.81
C LEU A 173 5.09 -14.84 -11.40
N GLN A 174 4.60 -16.01 -11.82
CA GLN A 174 3.29 -16.52 -11.41
C GLN A 174 3.24 -16.76 -9.90
N GLY A 175 4.27 -17.41 -9.34
CA GLY A 175 4.40 -17.68 -7.92
C GLY A 175 4.35 -16.39 -7.11
N LYS A 176 5.09 -15.35 -7.52
CA LYS A 176 5.08 -14.04 -6.87
C LYS A 176 3.68 -13.40 -6.90
N LEU A 177 3.04 -13.34 -8.06
CA LEU A 177 1.72 -12.69 -8.20
C LEU A 177 0.64 -13.41 -7.38
N ARG A 178 0.72 -14.74 -7.27
CA ARG A 178 -0.19 -15.54 -6.42
C ARG A 178 0.17 -15.51 -4.94
N SER A 179 1.35 -15.00 -4.58
CA SER A 179 1.82 -14.92 -3.18
C SER A 179 1.44 -13.61 -2.49
N VAL A 180 1.08 -12.57 -3.24
CA VAL A 180 0.74 -11.26 -2.69
C VAL A 180 -0.76 -11.11 -2.48
N LEU A 181 -1.17 -10.24 -1.52
CA LEU A 181 -2.57 -9.95 -1.25
C LEU A 181 -3.22 -9.20 -2.41
N SER A 182 -3.76 -9.93 -3.36
CA SER A 182 -4.48 -9.44 -4.52
C SER A 182 -5.64 -10.38 -4.87
N VAL A 183 -6.40 -10.05 -5.91
CA VAL A 183 -7.44 -10.95 -6.43
C VAL A 183 -6.87 -12.25 -7.03
N ALA A 184 -5.57 -12.26 -7.32
CA ALA A 184 -4.84 -13.42 -7.83
C ALA A 184 -4.29 -14.34 -6.73
N PHE A 185 -4.42 -13.96 -5.46
CA PHE A 185 -3.89 -14.73 -4.34
C PHE A 185 -4.45 -16.15 -4.32
N ASP A 186 -3.55 -17.14 -4.34
CA ASP A 186 -3.88 -18.56 -4.28
C ASP A 186 -2.74 -19.31 -3.60
N ARG A 187 -2.91 -19.57 -2.29
CA ARG A 187 -1.89 -20.22 -1.46
C ARG A 187 -1.40 -21.54 -2.05
N ALA A 188 -2.32 -22.42 -2.45
CA ALA A 188 -1.96 -23.76 -2.91
C ALA A 188 -1.15 -23.72 -4.21
N LYS A 189 -1.60 -22.92 -5.18
CA LYS A 189 -0.89 -22.73 -6.44
C LYS A 189 0.44 -22.00 -6.25
N ALA A 190 0.50 -20.98 -5.39
CA ALA A 190 1.73 -20.25 -5.12
C ALA A 190 2.84 -21.17 -4.55
N LEU A 191 2.49 -22.02 -3.58
CA LEU A 191 3.44 -22.99 -3.03
C LEU A 191 3.86 -24.05 -4.06
N ALA A 192 2.93 -24.59 -4.84
CA ALA A 192 3.25 -25.55 -5.88
C ALA A 192 4.20 -24.95 -6.94
N LEU A 193 3.94 -23.71 -7.39
CA LEU A 193 4.81 -23.01 -8.32
C LEU A 193 6.19 -22.71 -7.73
N ALA A 194 6.25 -22.33 -6.45
CA ALA A 194 7.52 -22.10 -5.78
C ALA A 194 8.35 -23.39 -5.64
N ASP A 195 7.71 -24.51 -5.34
CA ASP A 195 8.39 -25.82 -5.26
C ASP A 195 8.89 -26.26 -6.63
N GLU A 196 8.07 -26.14 -7.69
CA GLU A 196 8.47 -26.44 -9.07
C GLU A 196 9.63 -25.55 -9.52
N ALA A 197 9.55 -24.24 -9.25
CA ALA A 197 10.62 -23.29 -9.54
C ALA A 197 11.91 -23.63 -8.78
N ASN A 198 11.82 -24.04 -7.52
CA ASN A 198 12.99 -24.41 -6.72
C ASN A 198 13.69 -25.67 -7.24
N VAL A 199 12.92 -26.67 -7.67
CA VAL A 199 13.47 -27.89 -8.31
C VAL A 199 14.18 -27.50 -9.60
N LEU A 200 13.53 -26.77 -10.49
CA LEU A 200 14.08 -26.33 -11.77
C LEU A 200 15.32 -25.43 -11.60
N ALA A 201 15.29 -24.53 -10.62
CA ALA A 201 16.43 -23.68 -10.30
C ALA A 201 17.67 -24.46 -9.83
N ARG A 202 17.46 -25.55 -9.08
CA ARG A 202 18.56 -26.47 -8.68
C ARG A 202 19.12 -27.21 -9.88
N GLU A 203 18.28 -27.72 -10.77
CA GLU A 203 18.70 -28.41 -12.00
C GLU A 203 19.54 -27.48 -12.91
N LEU A 204 19.16 -26.21 -13.00
CA LEU A 204 19.87 -25.21 -13.80
C LEU A 204 21.07 -24.56 -13.06
N GLY A 205 21.25 -24.84 -11.77
CA GLY A 205 22.27 -24.20 -10.93
C GLY A 205 22.01 -22.69 -10.69
N ASP A 206 20.77 -22.22 -10.87
CA ASP A 206 20.39 -20.82 -10.68
C ASP A 206 20.06 -20.55 -9.19
N ARG A 207 21.10 -20.18 -8.45
CA ARG A 207 20.98 -19.86 -7.02
C ARG A 207 20.16 -18.60 -6.74
N LYS A 208 20.10 -17.65 -7.69
CA LYS A 208 19.28 -16.43 -7.55
C LYS A 208 17.80 -16.79 -7.63
N ALA A 209 17.42 -17.65 -8.58
CA ALA A 209 16.07 -18.16 -8.68
C ALA A 209 15.65 -18.99 -7.45
N GLN A 210 16.57 -19.76 -6.84
CA GLN A 210 16.32 -20.46 -5.57
C GLN A 210 15.99 -19.46 -4.45
N ALA A 211 16.78 -18.40 -4.30
CA ALA A 211 16.51 -17.35 -3.31
C ALA A 211 15.15 -16.67 -3.55
N GLN A 212 14.81 -16.40 -4.80
CA GLN A 212 13.53 -15.79 -5.18
C GLN A 212 12.34 -16.73 -4.92
N SER A 213 12.48 -18.01 -5.17
CA SER A 213 11.46 -19.02 -4.84
C SER A 213 11.20 -19.09 -3.33
N LEU A 214 12.25 -19.10 -2.52
CA LEU A 214 12.14 -19.07 -1.06
C LEU A 214 11.49 -17.76 -0.56
N TRP A 215 11.78 -16.63 -1.21
CA TRP A 215 11.11 -15.38 -0.89
C TRP A 215 9.61 -15.42 -1.26
N ASN A 216 9.23 -16.01 -2.39
CA ASN A 216 7.82 -16.24 -2.73
C ASN A 216 7.13 -17.10 -1.67
N GLN A 217 7.78 -18.17 -1.17
CA GLN A 217 7.25 -18.99 -0.08
C GLN A 217 7.10 -18.17 1.23
N LEU A 218 8.09 -17.35 1.59
CA LEU A 218 7.99 -16.42 2.72
C LEU A 218 6.71 -15.58 2.64
N LEU A 219 6.42 -14.97 1.47
CA LEU A 219 5.22 -14.16 1.27
C LEU A 219 3.94 -14.98 1.50
N VAL A 220 3.85 -16.18 0.92
CA VAL A 220 2.69 -17.05 1.11
C VAL A 220 2.46 -17.37 2.57
N TYR A 221 3.50 -17.83 3.29
CA TYR A 221 3.40 -18.17 4.71
C TYR A 221 3.09 -16.95 5.57
N LEU A 222 3.70 -15.79 5.28
CA LEU A 222 3.46 -14.54 5.97
C LEU A 222 1.98 -14.11 5.91
N TYR A 223 1.39 -14.13 4.72
CA TYR A 223 0.00 -13.71 4.53
C TYR A 223 -1.04 -14.75 5.00
N ASN A 224 -0.61 -16.00 5.25
CA ASN A 224 -1.44 -17.01 5.90
C ASN A 224 -1.13 -17.17 7.40
N SER A 225 -0.30 -16.27 7.95
CA SER A 225 0.04 -16.28 9.38
C SER A 225 0.78 -17.55 9.85
N GLU A 226 1.42 -18.25 8.94
CA GLU A 226 2.29 -19.41 9.19
C GLU A 226 3.72 -18.90 9.47
N LEU A 227 3.86 -18.13 10.55
CA LEU A 227 5.05 -17.31 10.84
C LEU A 227 6.35 -18.11 11.00
N PRO A 228 6.38 -19.31 11.64
CA PRO A 228 7.60 -20.11 11.72
C PRO A 228 8.17 -20.48 10.33
N ASP A 229 7.29 -20.87 9.39
CA ASP A 229 7.70 -21.22 8.04
C ASP A 229 8.08 -19.98 7.21
N ALA A 230 7.37 -18.87 7.38
CA ALA A 230 7.73 -17.59 6.78
C ALA A 230 9.15 -17.17 7.18
N ILE A 231 9.46 -17.19 8.49
CA ILE A 231 10.78 -16.82 9.00
C ILE A 231 11.85 -17.77 8.46
N ARG A 232 11.61 -19.08 8.51
CA ARG A 232 12.56 -20.09 8.01
C ARG A 232 12.89 -19.86 6.52
N CYS A 233 11.88 -19.68 5.67
CA CYS A 233 12.09 -19.42 4.24
C CYS A 233 12.81 -18.08 4.01
N GLY A 234 12.45 -17.05 4.76
CA GLY A 234 13.08 -15.72 4.67
C GLY A 234 14.57 -15.74 5.08
N GLU A 235 14.92 -16.42 6.17
CA GLU A 235 16.32 -16.58 6.61
C GLU A 235 17.15 -17.34 5.57
N GLN A 236 16.60 -18.40 4.98
CA GLN A 236 17.27 -19.16 3.92
C GLN A 236 17.46 -18.31 2.65
N ALA A 237 16.42 -17.58 2.22
CA ALA A 237 16.49 -16.67 1.09
C ALA A 237 17.54 -15.56 1.32
N TRP A 238 17.59 -15.01 2.54
CA TRP A 238 18.56 -14.01 2.95
C TRP A 238 20.00 -14.47 2.80
N VAL A 239 20.33 -15.67 3.30
CA VAL A 239 21.67 -16.23 3.18
C VAL A 239 22.09 -16.32 1.71
N LEU A 240 21.24 -16.88 0.84
CA LEU A 240 21.52 -16.99 -0.60
C LEU A 240 21.69 -15.63 -1.27
N ALA A 241 20.82 -14.67 -0.94
CA ALA A 241 20.89 -13.32 -1.52
C ALA A 241 22.17 -12.56 -1.09
N CYS A 242 22.67 -12.82 0.12
CA CYS A 242 23.94 -12.27 0.59
C CYS A 242 25.13 -12.88 -0.14
N GLU A 243 25.18 -14.21 -0.29
CA GLU A 243 26.27 -14.90 -1.00
C GLU A 243 26.39 -14.47 -2.48
N LEU A 244 25.27 -14.05 -3.07
CA LEU A 244 25.19 -13.59 -4.46
C LEU A 244 25.35 -12.09 -4.63
N ASP A 245 25.48 -11.34 -3.55
CA ASP A 245 25.43 -9.86 -3.55
C ASP A 245 24.20 -9.31 -4.32
N ALA A 246 23.06 -10.00 -4.24
CA ALA A 246 21.84 -9.65 -4.94
C ALA A 246 21.09 -8.53 -4.20
N ARG A 247 21.61 -7.30 -4.23
CA ARG A 247 21.19 -6.15 -3.41
C ARG A 247 19.68 -5.89 -3.42
N GLU A 248 19.06 -5.87 -4.59
CA GLU A 248 17.61 -5.63 -4.70
C GLU A 248 16.81 -6.75 -4.01
N LEU A 249 17.17 -8.02 -4.25
CA LEU A 249 16.54 -9.16 -3.61
C LEU A 249 16.76 -9.16 -2.09
N GLN A 250 17.95 -8.76 -1.62
CA GLN A 250 18.23 -8.54 -0.21
C GLN A 250 17.24 -7.54 0.40
N GLY A 251 16.99 -6.42 -0.27
CA GLY A 251 16.04 -5.41 0.18
C GLY A 251 14.62 -5.95 0.33
N TYR A 252 14.12 -6.68 -0.65
CA TYR A 252 12.79 -7.32 -0.59
C TYR A 252 12.69 -8.33 0.55
N ILE A 253 13.66 -9.25 0.65
CA ILE A 253 13.66 -10.27 1.70
C ILE A 253 13.69 -9.63 3.10
N LEU A 254 14.55 -8.64 3.33
CA LEU A 254 14.63 -7.95 4.62
C LEU A 254 13.33 -7.25 5.00
N THR A 255 12.67 -6.61 4.03
CA THR A 255 11.39 -5.92 4.25
C THR A 255 10.32 -6.90 4.73
N ASP A 256 10.17 -8.06 4.07
CA ASP A 256 9.11 -9.01 4.39
C ASP A 256 9.47 -9.90 5.58
N LEU A 257 10.74 -10.25 5.77
CA LEU A 257 11.22 -10.98 6.94
C LEU A 257 11.07 -10.12 8.22
N ALA A 258 11.31 -8.82 8.12
CA ALA A 258 11.07 -7.90 9.23
C ALA A 258 9.58 -7.90 9.64
N ARG A 259 8.67 -7.94 8.66
CA ARG A 259 7.22 -8.05 8.92
C ARG A 259 6.85 -9.38 9.59
N ALA A 260 7.47 -10.50 9.16
CA ALA A 260 7.26 -11.79 9.79
C ALA A 260 7.74 -11.80 11.26
N TYR A 261 8.88 -11.18 11.54
CA TYR A 261 9.37 -11.03 12.92
C TYR A 261 8.46 -10.15 13.77
N LEU A 262 7.91 -9.05 13.22
CA LEU A 262 6.94 -8.22 13.95
C LEU A 262 5.72 -9.06 14.32
N GLN A 263 5.09 -9.71 13.35
CA GLN A 263 3.88 -10.50 13.58
C GLN A 263 4.08 -11.66 14.56
N SER A 264 5.30 -12.23 14.60
CA SER A 264 5.67 -13.27 15.57
C SER A 264 6.07 -12.73 16.96
N GLY A 265 6.02 -11.41 17.17
CA GLY A 265 6.41 -10.75 18.43
C GLY A 265 7.92 -10.63 18.63
N GLN A 266 8.76 -10.97 17.63
CA GLN A 266 10.22 -10.86 17.71
C GLN A 266 10.71 -9.47 17.29
N VAL A 267 10.16 -8.43 17.92
CA VAL A 267 10.37 -7.02 17.56
C VAL A 267 11.86 -6.62 17.54
N SER A 268 12.65 -7.15 18.47
CA SER A 268 14.09 -6.87 18.55
C SER A 268 14.86 -7.31 17.29
N LYS A 269 14.39 -8.32 16.59
CA LYS A 269 14.97 -8.77 15.31
C LYS A 269 14.49 -7.91 14.13
N MET A 270 13.27 -7.39 14.18
CA MET A 270 12.71 -6.55 13.12
C MET A 270 13.49 -5.25 12.90
N VAL A 271 13.81 -4.54 14.00
CA VAL A 271 14.40 -3.19 13.94
C VAL A 271 15.67 -3.11 13.07
N PRO A 272 16.69 -3.97 13.27
CA PRO A 272 17.90 -3.92 12.44
C PRO A 272 17.63 -4.27 10.98
N LEU A 273 16.68 -5.17 10.69
CA LEU A 273 16.36 -5.54 9.31
C LEU A 273 15.70 -4.38 8.55
N GLN A 274 14.79 -3.65 9.20
CA GLN A 274 14.17 -2.46 8.61
C GLN A 274 15.22 -1.38 8.29
N ALA A 275 16.18 -1.16 9.18
CA ALA A 275 17.26 -0.20 8.95
C ALA A 275 18.17 -0.62 7.77
N GLN A 276 18.51 -1.90 7.68
CA GLN A 276 19.29 -2.46 6.57
C GLN A 276 18.54 -2.35 5.24
N ALA A 277 17.26 -2.74 5.20
CA ALA A 277 16.42 -2.61 4.01
C ALA A 277 16.36 -1.16 3.52
N ARG A 278 16.15 -0.20 4.44
CA ARG A 278 16.13 1.23 4.12
C ARG A 278 17.43 1.73 3.51
N ALA A 279 18.58 1.28 4.02
CA ALA A 279 19.89 1.62 3.46
C ALA A 279 20.03 1.10 2.02
N ILE A 280 19.60 -0.14 1.76
CA ILE A 280 19.60 -0.73 0.41
C ILE A 280 18.68 0.05 -0.53
N TRP A 281 17.46 0.41 -0.10
CA TRP A 281 16.52 1.14 -0.95
C TRP A 281 16.99 2.55 -1.29
N ARG A 282 17.72 3.20 -0.38
CA ARG A 282 18.41 4.49 -0.65
C ARG A 282 19.57 4.32 -1.63
N GLU A 283 20.40 3.28 -1.45
CA GLU A 283 21.51 2.96 -2.35
C GLU A 283 21.04 2.71 -3.80
N LEU A 284 19.91 1.98 -3.95
CA LEU A 284 19.34 1.63 -5.25
C LEU A 284 18.44 2.73 -5.85
N ASP A 285 18.24 3.85 -5.17
CA ASP A 285 17.23 4.89 -5.51
C ASP A 285 15.83 4.30 -5.77
N ASN A 286 15.49 3.20 -5.08
CA ASN A 286 14.18 2.57 -5.22
C ASN A 286 13.15 3.28 -4.34
N LYS A 287 12.65 4.42 -4.84
CA LYS A 287 11.71 5.30 -4.12
C LYS A 287 10.42 4.61 -3.67
N PRO A 288 9.75 3.76 -4.49
CA PRO A 288 8.55 3.04 -4.04
C PRO A 288 8.82 2.16 -2.81
N MET A 289 9.89 1.38 -2.81
CA MET A 289 10.25 0.51 -1.70
C MET A 289 10.76 1.27 -0.48
N LEU A 290 11.41 2.42 -0.70
CA LEU A 290 11.80 3.31 0.39
C LEU A 290 10.58 3.90 1.09
N ALA A 291 9.55 4.34 0.35
CA ALA A 291 8.30 4.86 0.92
C ALA A 291 7.55 3.79 1.73
N ASP A 292 7.52 2.54 1.26
CA ASP A 292 6.93 1.41 2.00
C ASP A 292 7.70 1.11 3.29
N ASN A 293 9.03 1.06 3.23
CA ASN A 293 9.88 0.83 4.40
C ASN A 293 9.74 1.95 5.45
N LEU A 294 9.62 3.20 5.01
CA LEU A 294 9.41 4.36 5.90
C LEU A 294 8.06 4.26 6.61
N MET A 295 6.98 3.90 5.91
CA MET A 295 5.66 3.66 6.49
C MET A 295 5.69 2.54 7.54
N GLN A 296 6.35 1.42 7.25
CA GLN A 296 6.48 0.32 8.21
C GLN A 296 7.30 0.72 9.45
N SER A 297 8.39 1.48 9.25
CA SER A 297 9.21 2.01 10.34
C SER A 297 8.44 3.03 11.18
N ALA A 298 7.64 3.89 10.56
CA ALA A 298 6.75 4.83 11.22
C ALA A 298 5.69 4.10 12.06
N THR A 299 5.09 3.04 11.51
CA THR A 299 4.13 2.20 12.24
C THR A 299 4.76 1.57 13.49
N LEU A 300 5.99 1.09 13.39
CA LEU A 300 6.72 0.54 14.54
C LEU A 300 7.01 1.62 15.59
N ALA A 301 7.46 2.80 15.18
CA ALA A 301 7.69 3.95 16.08
C ALA A 301 6.38 4.34 16.80
N MET A 302 5.26 4.36 16.08
CA MET A 302 3.92 4.60 16.63
C MET A 302 3.56 3.58 17.73
N LEU A 303 3.78 2.28 17.48
CA LEU A 303 3.50 1.24 18.47
C LEU A 303 4.35 1.40 19.75
N HIS A 304 5.58 1.86 19.64
CA HIS A 304 6.44 2.19 20.78
C HIS A 304 6.05 3.51 21.47
N GLY A 305 5.14 4.29 20.91
CA GLY A 305 4.73 5.60 21.41
C GLY A 305 5.70 6.74 21.08
N ASP A 306 6.63 6.53 20.15
CA ASP A 306 7.52 7.58 19.64
C ASP A 306 6.84 8.31 18.47
N TYR A 307 5.95 9.24 18.82
CA TYR A 307 5.16 9.97 17.83
C TYR A 307 5.99 10.96 17.01
N ASP A 308 7.09 11.49 17.56
CA ASP A 308 7.96 12.40 16.80
C ASP A 308 8.70 11.64 15.70
N ALA A 309 9.25 10.47 16.00
CA ALA A 309 9.84 9.59 14.99
C ALA A 309 8.79 9.09 13.98
N THR A 310 7.56 8.78 14.44
CA THR A 310 6.44 8.39 13.55
C THR A 310 6.16 9.47 12.52
N ILE A 311 6.00 10.71 12.97
CA ILE A 311 5.68 11.86 12.11
C ILE A 311 6.82 12.08 11.12
N ALA A 312 8.08 12.16 11.59
CA ALA A 312 9.22 12.40 10.72
C ALA A 312 9.37 11.33 9.60
N LEU A 313 9.23 10.04 9.96
CA LEU A 313 9.33 8.95 8.98
C LEU A 313 8.17 8.94 7.98
N ALA A 314 6.96 9.14 8.45
CA ALA A 314 5.78 9.12 7.59
C ALA A 314 5.67 10.38 6.69
N GLU A 315 6.18 11.53 7.14
CA GLU A 315 6.31 12.73 6.31
C GLU A 315 7.36 12.53 5.21
N GLU A 316 8.54 11.96 5.51
CA GLU A 316 9.54 11.60 4.50
C GLU A 316 8.91 10.65 3.46
N GLY A 317 8.19 9.60 3.90
CA GLY A 317 7.50 8.67 3.02
C GLY A 317 6.40 9.34 2.17
N THR A 318 5.68 10.30 2.74
CA THR A 318 4.65 11.11 2.06
C THR A 318 5.26 11.95 0.93
N GLU A 319 6.37 12.65 1.19
CA GLU A 319 7.04 13.47 0.18
C GLU A 319 7.62 12.62 -0.96
N ILE A 320 8.23 11.47 -0.64
CA ILE A 320 8.67 10.52 -1.67
C ILE A 320 7.49 10.04 -2.52
N SER A 321 6.37 9.69 -1.87
CA SER A 321 5.15 9.21 -2.56
C SER A 321 4.57 10.24 -3.52
N LYS A 322 4.60 11.53 -3.17
CA LYS A 322 4.24 12.64 -4.05
C LYS A 322 5.18 12.75 -5.25
N THR A 323 6.49 12.63 -5.01
CA THR A 323 7.52 12.74 -6.06
C THR A 323 7.36 11.68 -7.15
N ILE A 324 6.94 10.46 -6.76
CA ILE A 324 6.74 9.32 -7.70
C ILE A 324 5.28 9.19 -8.16
N ASP A 325 4.40 10.11 -7.79
CA ASP A 325 2.93 10.09 -8.03
C ASP A 325 2.27 8.76 -7.61
N SER A 326 2.77 8.13 -6.54
CA SER A 326 2.19 6.90 -6.00
C SER A 326 1.08 7.20 -5.00
N LYS A 327 -0.17 7.15 -5.45
CA LYS A 327 -1.34 7.37 -4.57
C LYS A 327 -1.45 6.32 -3.46
N VAL A 328 -1.08 5.07 -3.72
CA VAL A 328 -1.11 3.97 -2.74
C VAL A 328 -0.14 4.24 -1.60
N SER A 329 1.14 4.52 -1.94
CA SER A 329 2.16 4.84 -0.94
C SER A 329 1.82 6.11 -0.18
N LEU A 330 1.23 7.11 -0.86
CA LEU A 330 0.76 8.36 -0.26
C LEU A 330 -0.30 8.09 0.83
N LEU A 331 -1.35 7.33 0.49
CA LEU A 331 -2.42 6.97 1.42
C LEU A 331 -1.91 6.17 2.61
N SER A 332 -0.97 5.25 2.41
CA SER A 332 -0.39 4.43 3.46
C SER A 332 0.43 5.27 4.46
N ASN A 333 1.30 6.14 3.96
CA ASN A 333 2.10 7.03 4.81
C ASN A 333 1.23 8.05 5.55
N GLN A 334 0.27 8.69 4.87
CA GLN A 334 -0.67 9.62 5.50
C GLN A 334 -1.57 8.93 6.53
N GLY A 335 -2.01 7.70 6.28
CA GLY A 335 -2.80 6.92 7.24
C GLY A 335 -2.06 6.68 8.55
N THR A 336 -0.74 6.48 8.50
CA THR A 336 0.10 6.28 9.69
C THR A 336 0.22 7.55 10.54
N LEU A 337 0.18 8.75 9.92
CA LEU A 337 0.22 10.05 10.62
C LEU A 337 -1.04 10.34 11.44
N LEU A 338 -2.16 9.72 11.11
CA LEU A 338 -3.46 10.10 11.68
C LEU A 338 -3.56 9.77 13.17
N PHE A 339 -3.03 8.62 13.61
CA PHE A 339 -3.07 8.21 15.01
C PHE A 339 -2.27 9.13 15.95
N PRO A 340 -1.02 9.51 15.66
CA PRO A 340 -0.28 10.46 16.48
C PRO A 340 -1.03 11.78 16.70
N TYR A 341 -1.61 12.35 15.66
CA TYR A 341 -2.35 13.61 15.75
C TYR A 341 -3.65 13.45 16.56
N LEU A 342 -4.41 12.36 16.34
CA LEU A 342 -5.61 12.07 17.15
C LEU A 342 -5.26 11.88 18.62
N ASP A 343 -4.21 11.13 18.92
CA ASP A 343 -3.82 10.81 20.30
C ASP A 343 -3.29 12.06 21.02
N ARG A 344 -2.52 12.91 20.34
CA ARG A 344 -2.06 14.21 20.86
C ARG A 344 -3.19 15.23 21.03
N GLY A 345 -4.37 14.97 20.47
CA GLY A 345 -5.48 15.92 20.46
C GLY A 345 -5.30 17.08 19.48
N GLU A 346 -4.45 16.92 18.48
CA GLU A 346 -4.19 17.87 17.39
C GLU A 346 -5.21 17.63 16.26
N LEU A 347 -6.48 17.93 16.55
CA LEU A 347 -7.62 17.56 15.72
C LEU A 347 -7.71 18.36 14.40
N ASP A 348 -7.08 19.52 14.31
CA ASP A 348 -6.94 20.31 13.09
C ASP A 348 -6.10 19.56 12.05
N HIS A 349 -4.92 19.08 12.44
CA HIS A 349 -4.07 18.25 11.59
C HIS A 349 -4.73 16.91 11.23
N ALA A 350 -5.34 16.24 12.22
CA ALA A 350 -6.02 14.97 11.99
C ALA A 350 -7.18 15.09 10.99
N LEU A 351 -7.99 16.16 11.08
CA LEU A 351 -9.11 16.41 10.16
C LEU A 351 -8.66 16.80 8.77
N GLN A 352 -7.63 17.66 8.67
CA GLN A 352 -7.05 18.00 7.38
C GLN A 352 -6.56 16.74 6.67
N LEU A 353 -5.80 15.92 7.37
CA LEU A 353 -5.26 14.67 6.86
C LEU A 353 -6.37 13.68 6.47
N ALA A 354 -7.40 13.52 7.30
CA ALA A 354 -8.55 12.66 6.98
C ALA A 354 -9.28 13.11 5.70
N ASN A 355 -9.49 14.42 5.52
CA ASN A 355 -10.10 14.95 4.30
C ASN A 355 -9.20 14.71 3.07
N ASP A 356 -7.87 14.90 3.19
CA ASP A 356 -6.92 14.65 2.10
C ASP A 356 -6.88 13.16 1.72
N ILE A 357 -6.86 12.27 2.70
CA ILE A 357 -6.92 10.82 2.49
C ILE A 357 -8.21 10.43 1.75
N VAL A 358 -9.37 10.96 2.16
CA VAL A 358 -10.65 10.70 1.47
C VAL A 358 -10.61 11.21 0.03
N ARG A 359 -10.13 12.45 -0.18
CA ARG A 359 -10.02 13.04 -1.52
C ARG A 359 -9.14 12.20 -2.44
N VAL A 360 -7.93 11.83 -2.01
CA VAL A 360 -7.01 10.99 -2.78
C VAL A 360 -7.61 9.61 -3.05
N SER A 361 -8.33 9.03 -2.08
CA SER A 361 -8.99 7.73 -2.25
C SER A 361 -10.10 7.73 -3.30
N MET A 362 -10.79 8.87 -3.50
CA MET A 362 -11.79 9.02 -4.57
C MET A 362 -11.15 9.04 -5.97
N GLU A 363 -9.93 9.54 -6.10
CA GLU A 363 -9.19 9.59 -7.35
C GLU A 363 -8.67 8.20 -7.77
N VAL A 364 -8.48 7.32 -6.80
CA VAL A 364 -7.90 6.00 -6.99
C VAL A 364 -8.98 4.93 -6.95
N ARG A 365 -9.24 4.28 -8.08
CA ARG A 365 -10.14 3.10 -8.16
C ARG A 365 -9.44 1.84 -7.62
N LEU A 366 -8.91 1.92 -6.39
CA LEU A 366 -8.28 0.78 -5.71
C LEU A 366 -9.27 0.12 -4.75
N ASN A 367 -9.45 -1.18 -4.90
CA ASN A 367 -10.41 -1.96 -4.10
C ASN A 367 -9.99 -2.17 -2.64
N PHE A 368 -8.76 -1.84 -2.22
CA PHE A 368 -8.28 -2.19 -0.86
C PHE A 368 -8.01 -1.00 0.06
N ASN A 369 -7.63 0.16 -0.47
CA ASN A 369 -7.28 1.32 0.36
C ASN A 369 -8.50 2.21 0.73
N PRO A 370 -9.52 2.38 -0.13
CA PRO A 370 -10.68 3.21 0.19
C PRO A 370 -11.39 2.88 1.51
N PRO A 371 -11.64 1.60 1.91
CA PRO A 371 -12.33 1.33 3.16
C PRO A 371 -11.57 1.81 4.39
N MET A 372 -10.24 1.73 4.37
CA MET A 372 -9.39 2.23 5.45
C MET A 372 -9.46 3.76 5.55
N ALA A 373 -9.38 4.45 4.43
CA ALA A 373 -9.45 5.91 4.37
C ALA A 373 -10.76 6.44 4.97
N TYR A 374 -11.88 5.87 4.56
CA TYR A 374 -13.20 6.24 5.09
C TYR A 374 -13.35 5.84 6.57
N ALA A 375 -12.80 4.71 7.00
CA ALA A 375 -12.85 4.29 8.39
C ALA A 375 -12.05 5.22 9.31
N PHE A 376 -10.86 5.65 8.89
CA PHE A 376 -10.08 6.67 9.60
C PHE A 376 -10.82 8.01 9.66
N ALA A 377 -11.41 8.44 8.56
CA ALA A 377 -12.20 9.67 8.53
C ALA A 377 -13.41 9.59 9.45
N ALA A 378 -14.15 8.48 9.46
CA ALA A 378 -15.27 8.25 10.37
C ALA A 378 -14.84 8.39 11.84
N LEU A 379 -13.74 7.72 12.21
CA LEU A 379 -13.18 7.80 13.55
C LEU A 379 -12.79 9.23 13.94
N THR A 380 -12.13 9.96 13.04
CA THR A 380 -11.71 11.36 13.27
C THR A 380 -12.91 12.28 13.47
N PHE A 381 -13.93 12.17 12.59
CA PHE A 381 -15.17 12.96 12.75
C PHE A 381 -15.94 12.59 14.02
N GLY A 382 -15.91 11.32 14.42
CA GLY A 382 -16.47 10.88 15.71
C GLY A 382 -15.79 11.57 16.90
N PHE A 383 -14.46 11.64 16.89
CA PHE A 383 -13.71 12.30 17.97
C PHE A 383 -14.01 13.79 18.12
N VAL A 384 -14.21 14.51 17.02
CA VAL A 384 -14.60 15.93 17.09
C VAL A 384 -16.09 16.15 17.33
N GLY A 385 -16.91 15.11 17.46
CA GLY A 385 -18.35 15.19 17.65
C GLY A 385 -19.14 15.57 16.39
N ALA A 386 -18.55 15.46 15.22
CA ALA A 386 -19.21 15.67 13.92
C ALA A 386 -19.86 14.35 13.44
N PHE A 387 -20.81 13.85 14.23
CA PHE A 387 -21.36 12.50 14.10
C PHE A 387 -22.05 12.23 12.75
N GLU A 388 -22.74 13.22 12.18
CA GLU A 388 -23.39 13.06 10.86
C GLU A 388 -22.37 12.77 9.76
N ARG A 389 -21.26 13.52 9.73
CA ARG A 389 -20.15 13.27 8.77
C ARG A 389 -19.45 11.95 9.05
N GLY A 390 -19.28 11.60 10.34
CA GLY A 390 -18.72 10.32 10.73
C GLY A 390 -19.57 9.14 10.22
N GLU A 391 -20.90 9.22 10.33
CA GLU A 391 -21.83 8.18 9.85
C GLU A 391 -21.86 8.09 8.32
N GLU A 392 -21.76 9.21 7.61
CA GLU A 392 -21.60 9.22 6.15
C GLU A 392 -20.35 8.42 5.72
N MET A 393 -19.21 8.65 6.38
CA MET A 393 -17.98 7.90 6.11
C MET A 393 -18.13 6.41 6.50
N ALA A 394 -18.75 6.13 7.63
CA ALA A 394 -19.02 4.76 8.08
C ALA A 394 -19.91 3.99 7.10
N GLN A 395 -20.90 4.66 6.49
CA GLN A 395 -21.74 4.07 5.45
C GLN A 395 -20.91 3.68 4.23
N ARG A 396 -20.00 4.55 3.78
CA ARG A 396 -19.08 4.24 2.68
C ARG A 396 -18.20 3.02 2.96
N VAL A 397 -17.70 2.89 4.19
CA VAL A 397 -16.96 1.68 4.58
C VAL A 397 -17.83 0.43 4.39
N ARG A 398 -19.08 0.42 4.91
CA ARG A 398 -19.98 -0.72 4.82
C ARG A 398 -20.26 -1.12 3.36
N GLU A 399 -20.44 -0.14 2.48
CA GLU A 399 -20.65 -0.36 1.04
C GLU A 399 -19.43 -1.04 0.39
N ILE A 400 -18.22 -0.60 0.74
CA ILE A 400 -16.99 -1.12 0.13
C ILE A 400 -16.65 -2.51 0.68
N VAL A 401 -16.74 -2.73 2.00
CA VAL A 401 -16.41 -4.03 2.61
C VAL A 401 -17.39 -5.15 2.29
N SER A 402 -18.57 -4.83 1.73
CA SER A 402 -19.50 -5.81 1.18
C SER A 402 -19.04 -6.41 -0.16
N GLN A 403 -18.03 -5.80 -0.81
CA GLN A 403 -17.43 -6.29 -2.04
C GLN A 403 -16.28 -7.26 -1.73
N PRO A 404 -15.83 -8.08 -2.70
CA PRO A 404 -14.65 -8.92 -2.52
C PRO A 404 -13.41 -8.07 -2.21
N LEU A 405 -12.83 -8.27 -1.03
CA LEU A 405 -11.61 -7.60 -0.56
C LEU A 405 -10.71 -8.60 0.15
N PRO A 406 -9.37 -8.41 0.11
CA PRO A 406 -8.47 -9.17 0.96
C PRO A 406 -8.85 -9.06 2.43
N GLU A 407 -8.83 -10.19 3.14
CA GLU A 407 -9.32 -10.31 4.52
C GLU A 407 -8.67 -9.32 5.48
N PHE A 408 -7.37 -9.12 5.36
CA PHE A 408 -6.61 -8.17 6.17
C PHE A 408 -7.18 -6.74 6.12
N PHE A 409 -7.46 -6.21 4.92
CA PHE A 409 -8.01 -4.85 4.76
C PHE A 409 -9.45 -4.74 5.26
N ARG A 410 -10.24 -5.80 5.03
CA ARG A 410 -11.61 -5.89 5.52
C ARG A 410 -11.64 -5.92 7.06
N ALA A 411 -10.80 -6.76 7.68
CA ALA A 411 -10.68 -6.88 9.12
C ALA A 411 -10.32 -5.54 9.76
N TRP A 412 -9.32 -4.87 9.22
CA TRP A 412 -8.89 -3.58 9.76
C TRP A 412 -9.95 -2.49 9.62
N ALA A 413 -10.62 -2.39 8.46
CA ALA A 413 -11.70 -1.42 8.27
C ALA A 413 -12.85 -1.62 9.29
N TRP A 414 -13.23 -2.87 9.56
CA TRP A 414 -14.22 -3.20 10.58
C TRP A 414 -13.76 -2.84 12.00
N VAL A 415 -12.51 -3.06 12.34
CA VAL A 415 -11.95 -2.67 13.66
C VAL A 415 -12.00 -1.15 13.86
N LEU A 416 -11.61 -0.38 12.85
CA LEU A 416 -11.71 1.09 12.92
C LEU A 416 -13.15 1.58 13.02
N LEU A 417 -14.08 0.93 12.30
CA LEU A 417 -15.51 1.18 12.44
C LEU A 417 -16.03 0.84 13.84
N ALA A 418 -15.59 -0.26 14.43
CA ALA A 418 -15.97 -0.60 15.81
C ALA A 418 -15.53 0.50 16.78
N ARG A 419 -14.32 1.03 16.62
CA ARG A 419 -13.84 2.17 17.42
C ARG A 419 -14.68 3.44 17.20
N TYR A 420 -15.04 3.73 15.94
CA TYR A 420 -15.96 4.83 15.65
C TYR A 420 -17.30 4.66 16.40
N TYR A 421 -17.91 3.47 16.31
CA TYR A 421 -19.18 3.19 16.99
C TYR A 421 -19.09 3.31 18.51
N LEU A 422 -17.96 2.94 19.12
CA LEU A 422 -17.72 3.15 20.55
C LEU A 422 -17.63 4.64 20.90
N VAL A 423 -16.96 5.44 20.08
CA VAL A 423 -16.89 6.90 20.27
C VAL A 423 -18.27 7.56 20.21
N VAL A 424 -19.16 7.09 19.35
CA VAL A 424 -20.54 7.60 19.26
C VAL A 424 -21.52 6.92 20.22
N GLY A 425 -21.05 5.97 21.05
CA GLY A 425 -21.86 5.28 22.07
C GLY A 425 -22.72 4.14 21.53
N ASN A 426 -22.52 3.70 20.29
CA ASN A 426 -23.28 2.60 19.68
C ASN A 426 -22.57 1.24 19.87
N VAL A 427 -22.68 0.68 21.09
CA VAL A 427 -22.03 -0.59 21.46
C VAL A 427 -22.50 -1.76 20.61
N SER A 428 -23.78 -1.79 20.22
CA SER A 428 -24.34 -2.87 19.38
C SER A 428 -23.70 -2.90 18.00
N ALA A 429 -23.56 -1.74 17.36
CA ALA A 429 -22.88 -1.63 16.05
C ALA A 429 -21.37 -1.95 16.18
N ALA A 430 -20.73 -1.57 17.29
CA ALA A 430 -19.33 -1.91 17.55
C ALA A 430 -19.11 -3.42 17.63
N LEU A 431 -19.97 -4.14 18.36
CA LEU A 431 -19.93 -5.60 18.46
C LEU A 431 -20.14 -6.28 17.09
N THR A 432 -21.11 -5.79 16.32
CA THR A 432 -21.35 -6.28 14.96
C THR A 432 -20.10 -6.09 14.08
N ALA A 433 -19.46 -4.94 14.17
CA ALA A 433 -18.25 -4.65 13.40
C ALA A 433 -17.06 -5.52 13.85
N LEU A 434 -16.88 -5.74 15.17
CA LEU A 434 -15.86 -6.66 15.69
C LEU A 434 -16.09 -8.11 15.25
N SER A 435 -17.33 -8.59 15.29
CA SER A 435 -17.67 -9.92 14.77
C SER A 435 -17.38 -10.03 13.27
N ALA A 436 -17.73 -9.01 12.48
CA ALA A 436 -17.47 -8.97 11.04
C ALA A 436 -15.97 -8.88 10.69
N SER A 437 -15.14 -8.39 11.61
CA SER A 437 -13.68 -8.34 11.43
C SER A 437 -12.99 -9.70 11.52
N GLN A 438 -13.67 -10.72 12.07
CA GLN A 438 -13.13 -12.07 12.30
C GLN A 438 -11.78 -12.09 13.04
N MET A 439 -11.54 -11.08 13.88
CA MET A 439 -10.28 -10.91 14.63
C MET A 439 -9.91 -12.11 15.50
N GLU A 440 -10.85 -12.96 15.84
CA GLU A 440 -10.61 -14.21 16.59
C GLU A 440 -9.65 -15.14 15.84
N ASN A 441 -9.65 -15.09 14.50
CA ASN A 441 -8.73 -15.87 13.65
C ASN A 441 -7.29 -15.33 13.70
N HIS A 442 -7.08 -14.12 14.20
CA HIS A 442 -5.78 -13.45 14.32
C HIS A 442 -5.28 -13.40 15.79
N ALA A 443 -5.88 -14.19 16.67
CA ALA A 443 -5.46 -14.29 18.07
C ALA A 443 -4.00 -14.76 18.16
N GLY A 444 -3.13 -13.92 18.71
CA GLY A 444 -1.69 -14.17 18.82
C GLY A 444 -0.81 -13.42 17.82
N HIS A 445 -1.38 -12.75 16.81
CA HIS A 445 -0.62 -11.92 15.89
C HIS A 445 -0.39 -10.52 16.45
N VAL A 446 0.78 -9.97 16.14
CA VAL A 446 1.17 -8.62 16.51
C VAL A 446 1.07 -7.73 15.27
N ASP A 447 -0.13 -7.25 15.01
CA ASP A 447 -0.40 -6.27 13.96
C ASP A 447 -1.33 -5.15 14.48
N PRO A 448 -1.34 -3.95 13.87
CA PRO A 448 -2.14 -2.83 14.36
C PRO A 448 -3.64 -3.15 14.48
N ALA A 449 -4.21 -3.92 13.55
CA ALA A 449 -5.64 -4.25 13.58
C ALA A 449 -5.97 -5.11 14.81
N SER A 450 -5.15 -6.14 15.10
CA SER A 450 -5.33 -6.99 16.28
C SER A 450 -5.14 -6.19 17.58
N LEU A 451 -4.17 -5.27 17.61
CA LEU A 451 -3.91 -4.43 18.77
C LEU A 451 -5.12 -3.51 19.08
N PHE A 452 -5.66 -2.83 18.09
CA PHE A 452 -6.82 -1.94 18.25
C PHE A 452 -8.13 -2.71 18.45
N GLY A 453 -8.28 -3.86 17.83
CA GLY A 453 -9.49 -4.70 17.95
C GLY A 453 -9.70 -5.21 19.36
N VAL A 454 -8.64 -5.67 20.04
CA VAL A 454 -8.73 -6.13 21.44
C VAL A 454 -9.06 -4.99 22.40
N ILE A 455 -8.56 -3.77 22.18
CA ILE A 455 -8.94 -2.60 22.96
C ILE A 455 -10.43 -2.31 22.77
N ALA A 456 -10.93 -2.29 21.53
CA ALA A 456 -12.35 -2.09 21.27
C ALA A 456 -13.24 -3.20 21.88
N GLN A 457 -12.77 -4.45 21.90
CA GLN A 457 -13.44 -5.55 22.57
C GLN A 457 -13.54 -5.33 24.09
N GLY A 458 -12.45 -4.85 24.71
CA GLY A 458 -12.44 -4.48 26.13
C GLY A 458 -13.43 -3.36 26.46
N GLU A 459 -13.51 -2.32 25.63
CA GLU A 459 -14.49 -1.24 25.76
C GLU A 459 -15.94 -1.78 25.63
N CYS A 460 -16.20 -2.70 24.70
CA CYS A 460 -17.50 -3.35 24.57
C CYS A 460 -17.86 -4.18 25.82
N LEU A 461 -16.92 -4.93 26.40
CA LEU A 461 -17.13 -5.69 27.62
C LEU A 461 -17.47 -4.78 28.80
N LEU A 462 -16.76 -3.65 28.97
CA LEU A 462 -17.11 -2.62 29.97
C LEU A 462 -18.54 -2.11 29.77
N ALA A 463 -18.90 -1.74 28.55
CA ALA A 463 -20.22 -1.21 28.24
C ALA A 463 -21.37 -2.22 28.48
N ARG A 464 -21.06 -3.53 28.44
CA ARG A 464 -21.99 -4.63 28.75
C ARG A 464 -21.97 -5.08 30.20
N HIS A 465 -21.20 -4.42 31.05
CA HIS A 465 -20.99 -4.78 32.45
C HIS A 465 -20.37 -6.19 32.67
N GLU A 466 -19.63 -6.70 31.67
CA GLU A 466 -18.89 -7.97 31.71
C GLU A 466 -17.49 -7.76 32.29
N TYR A 467 -17.44 -7.27 33.56
CA TYR A 467 -16.22 -6.70 34.15
C TYR A 467 -15.10 -7.73 34.34
N GLU A 468 -15.41 -8.94 34.81
CA GLU A 468 -14.40 -9.99 35.01
C GLU A 468 -13.71 -10.37 33.71
N ARG A 469 -14.50 -10.47 32.62
CA ARG A 469 -13.98 -10.74 31.29
C ARG A 469 -13.12 -9.59 30.78
N ALA A 470 -13.52 -8.36 31.03
CA ALA A 470 -12.75 -7.17 30.66
C ALA A 470 -11.40 -7.15 31.40
N VAL A 471 -11.39 -7.43 32.70
CA VAL A 471 -10.15 -7.53 33.50
C VAL A 471 -9.22 -8.59 32.92
N GLN A 472 -9.72 -9.81 32.68
CA GLN A 472 -8.89 -10.89 32.18
C GLN A 472 -8.31 -10.59 30.80
N LEU A 473 -9.14 -10.06 29.88
CA LEU A 473 -8.72 -9.69 28.54
C LEU A 473 -7.63 -8.61 28.56
N MET A 474 -7.85 -7.56 29.37
CA MET A 474 -6.90 -6.45 29.47
C MET A 474 -5.61 -6.82 30.20
N ALA A 475 -5.67 -7.63 31.25
CA ALA A 475 -4.47 -8.11 31.94
C ALA A 475 -3.53 -8.88 30.99
N ASN A 476 -4.10 -9.76 30.16
CA ASN A 476 -3.33 -10.48 29.14
C ASN A 476 -2.74 -9.50 28.12
N ARG A 477 -3.51 -8.49 27.69
CA ARG A 477 -3.05 -7.49 26.74
C ARG A 477 -1.94 -6.60 27.31
N VAL A 478 -2.08 -6.12 28.54
CA VAL A 478 -1.07 -5.33 29.26
C VAL A 478 0.25 -6.11 29.34
N THR A 479 0.18 -7.39 29.72
CA THR A 479 1.36 -8.27 29.79
C THR A 479 2.06 -8.35 28.43
N MET A 480 1.33 -8.59 27.36
CA MET A 480 1.86 -8.67 25.98
C MET A 480 2.48 -7.33 25.54
N LEU A 481 1.79 -6.22 25.75
CA LEU A 481 2.28 -4.90 25.33
C LEU A 481 3.57 -4.52 26.06
N ARG A 482 3.68 -4.84 27.37
CA ARG A 482 4.91 -4.64 28.14
C ARG A 482 6.07 -5.50 27.61
N GLN A 483 5.82 -6.78 27.29
CA GLN A 483 6.84 -7.67 26.72
C GLN A 483 7.37 -7.18 25.37
N LEU A 484 6.50 -6.61 24.54
CA LEU A 484 6.84 -6.06 23.22
C LEU A 484 7.41 -4.62 23.28
N GLY A 485 7.32 -3.96 24.43
CA GLY A 485 7.68 -2.54 24.59
C GLY A 485 6.71 -1.58 23.89
N PHE A 486 5.49 -2.01 23.59
CA PHE A 486 4.47 -1.20 22.90
C PHE A 486 3.67 -0.37 23.91
N ARG A 487 3.72 0.94 23.76
CA ARG A 487 3.08 1.90 24.66
C ARG A 487 1.81 2.50 24.12
N GLN A 488 1.68 2.55 22.80
CA GLN A 488 0.59 3.23 22.11
C GLN A 488 -0.81 2.77 22.56
N SER A 489 -1.02 1.49 22.89
CA SER A 489 -2.29 0.98 23.41
C SER A 489 -2.23 0.54 24.88
N LEU A 490 -1.07 0.71 25.54
CA LEU A 490 -0.88 0.26 26.93
C LEU A 490 -1.76 1.06 27.90
N HIS A 491 -1.80 2.38 27.75
CA HIS A 491 -2.62 3.25 28.58
C HIS A 491 -4.12 3.01 28.38
N ASP A 492 -4.58 2.70 27.15
CA ASP A 492 -5.97 2.29 26.89
C ASP A 492 -6.31 0.98 27.63
N ALA A 493 -5.44 -0.04 27.53
CA ALA A 493 -5.66 -1.33 28.19
C ALA A 493 -5.70 -1.19 29.73
N LEU A 494 -4.76 -0.44 30.30
CA LEU A 494 -4.70 -0.15 31.74
C LEU A 494 -5.96 0.61 32.20
N PHE A 495 -6.40 1.61 31.44
CA PHE A 495 -7.60 2.38 31.75
C PHE A 495 -8.87 1.53 31.74
N ILE A 496 -9.04 0.66 30.73
CA ILE A 496 -10.18 -0.25 30.65
C ILE A 496 -10.15 -1.24 31.83
N GLN A 497 -8.98 -1.82 32.13
CA GLN A 497 -8.79 -2.73 33.25
C GLN A 497 -9.14 -2.07 34.59
N ALA A 498 -8.66 -0.85 34.80
CA ALA A 498 -8.93 -0.08 36.01
C ALA A 498 -10.43 0.23 36.20
N LYS A 499 -11.12 0.61 35.11
CA LYS A 499 -12.57 0.84 35.16
C LYS A 499 -13.35 -0.42 35.53
N ALA A 500 -12.96 -1.56 34.98
CA ALA A 500 -13.57 -2.85 35.29
C ALA A 500 -13.31 -3.27 36.75
N MET A 501 -12.08 -3.11 37.25
CA MET A 501 -11.71 -3.37 38.63
C MET A 501 -12.49 -2.48 39.62
N ARG A 502 -12.60 -1.17 39.31
CA ARG A 502 -13.42 -0.24 40.13
C ARG A 502 -14.88 -0.71 40.21
N ALA A 503 -15.45 -1.16 39.09
CA ALA A 503 -16.83 -1.65 39.07
C ALA A 503 -17.03 -2.97 39.87
N LEU A 504 -15.98 -3.79 39.99
CA LEU A 504 -15.96 -4.99 40.84
C LEU A 504 -15.69 -4.69 42.33
N GLY A 505 -15.43 -3.43 42.69
CA GLY A 505 -15.14 -3.03 44.08
C GLY A 505 -13.66 -3.08 44.47
N GLU A 506 -12.77 -3.46 43.56
CA GLU A 506 -11.31 -3.53 43.73
C GLU A 506 -10.68 -2.13 43.59
N THR A 507 -11.12 -1.21 44.48
CA THR A 507 -10.88 0.24 44.33
C THR A 507 -9.40 0.61 44.43
N ASP A 508 -8.63 -0.02 45.33
CA ASP A 508 -7.20 0.32 45.49
C ASP A 508 -6.38 -0.14 44.30
N HIS A 509 -6.62 -1.35 43.80
CA HIS A 509 -5.96 -1.87 42.60
C HIS A 509 -6.35 -1.05 41.36
N ALA A 510 -7.62 -0.66 41.21
CA ALA A 510 -8.07 0.24 40.17
C ALA A 510 -7.33 1.59 40.18
N PHE A 511 -7.08 2.13 41.37
CA PHE A 511 -6.35 3.38 41.52
C PHE A 511 -4.87 3.27 41.10
N GLU A 512 -4.22 2.17 41.44
CA GLU A 512 -2.84 1.88 41.01
C GLU A 512 -2.76 1.80 39.48
N LEU A 513 -3.65 1.03 38.84
CA LEU A 513 -3.73 0.90 37.40
C LEU A 513 -4.01 2.24 36.69
N LEU A 514 -4.88 3.09 37.27
CA LEU A 514 -5.15 4.42 36.72
C LEU A 514 -3.95 5.34 36.81
N ASN A 515 -3.17 5.29 37.89
CA ASN A 515 -1.93 6.06 37.99
C ASN A 515 -0.86 5.58 37.01
N GLU A 516 -0.78 4.27 36.75
CA GLU A 516 0.08 3.74 35.72
C GLU A 516 -0.40 4.20 34.32
N ALA A 517 -1.71 4.09 34.02
CA ALA A 517 -2.31 4.56 32.77
C ALA A 517 -2.03 6.06 32.55
N ARG A 518 -2.15 6.88 33.60
CA ARG A 518 -1.80 8.30 33.58
C ARG A 518 -0.34 8.52 33.19
N THR A 519 0.58 7.83 33.87
CA THR A 519 2.03 7.95 33.63
C THR A 519 2.38 7.59 32.18
N GLU A 520 1.83 6.51 31.64
CA GLU A 520 2.06 6.13 30.24
C GLU A 520 1.41 7.11 29.28
N ALA A 521 0.20 7.60 29.55
CA ALA A 521 -0.48 8.59 28.70
C ALA A 521 0.20 9.97 28.71
N GLU A 522 0.79 10.39 29.83
CA GLU A 522 1.61 11.61 29.92
C GLU A 522 2.91 11.48 29.14
N ARG A 523 3.52 10.29 29.17
CA ARG A 523 4.80 10.01 28.50
C ARG A 523 4.71 10.10 26.98
N ILE A 524 3.60 9.64 26.39
CA ILE A 524 3.38 9.66 24.93
C ILE A 524 2.41 10.78 24.48
N PRO A 525 2.24 11.82 25.23
CA PRO A 525 1.21 12.88 25.31
C PRO A 525 -0.16 12.50 24.70
N SER A 526 -0.75 11.36 25.16
CA SER A 526 -2.07 10.89 24.69
C SER A 526 -3.21 11.70 25.35
N ARG A 527 -3.38 12.95 24.88
CA ARG A 527 -4.44 13.85 25.41
C ARG A 527 -5.84 13.32 25.12
N ARG A 528 -5.99 12.52 24.06
CA ARG A 528 -7.24 11.83 23.73
C ARG A 528 -7.83 11.05 24.92
N LEU A 529 -6.99 10.36 25.69
CA LEU A 529 -7.41 9.55 26.83
C LEU A 529 -7.09 10.23 28.17
N LEU A 530 -6.08 11.06 28.25
CA LEU A 530 -5.54 11.61 29.49
C LEU A 530 -6.58 12.39 30.30
N TRP A 531 -7.43 13.20 29.65
CA TRP A 531 -8.50 13.92 30.32
C TRP A 531 -9.54 12.98 30.98
N GLN A 532 -9.80 11.81 30.37
CA GLN A 532 -10.70 10.80 30.93
C GLN A 532 -10.08 10.12 32.17
N ILE A 533 -8.79 9.81 32.08
CA ILE A 533 -8.02 9.25 33.20
C ILE A 533 -8.05 10.24 34.40
N TYR A 534 -7.73 11.51 34.16
CA TYR A 534 -7.80 12.55 35.21
C TYR A 534 -9.21 12.69 35.81
N THR A 535 -10.25 12.61 34.96
CA THR A 535 -11.64 12.66 35.44
C THR A 535 -11.93 11.49 36.38
N THR A 536 -11.56 10.27 36.00
CA THR A 536 -11.78 9.08 36.82
C THR A 536 -10.97 9.13 38.12
N LEU A 537 -9.71 9.59 38.08
CA LEU A 537 -8.90 9.82 39.30
C LEU A 537 -9.52 10.87 40.22
N SER A 538 -10.04 11.96 39.66
CA SER A 538 -10.74 13.00 40.43
C SER A 538 -11.97 12.44 41.18
N GLU A 539 -12.77 11.61 40.51
CA GLU A 539 -13.92 10.95 41.10
C GLU A 539 -13.48 10.05 42.27
N MET A 540 -12.46 9.21 42.06
CA MET A 540 -11.98 8.29 43.09
C MET A 540 -11.36 9.02 44.29
N GLU A 541 -10.63 10.12 44.10
CA GLU A 541 -10.10 10.93 45.18
C GLU A 541 -11.23 11.65 45.95
N SER A 542 -12.29 12.08 45.25
CA SER A 542 -13.48 12.63 45.92
C SER A 542 -14.17 11.58 46.78
N GLU A 543 -14.32 10.34 46.31
CA GLU A 543 -14.87 9.21 47.09
C GLU A 543 -14.02 8.87 48.31
N ARG A 544 -12.71 9.07 48.25
CA ARG A 544 -11.75 8.90 49.36
C ARG A 544 -11.73 10.09 50.32
N GLY A 545 -12.45 11.18 50.03
CA GLY A 545 -12.44 12.41 50.81
C GLY A 545 -11.24 13.33 50.54
N ASN A 546 -10.38 13.03 49.58
CA ASN A 546 -9.18 13.80 49.26
C ASN A 546 -9.50 14.95 48.30
N MET A 547 -10.33 15.91 48.71
CA MET A 547 -10.86 16.97 47.85
C MET A 547 -9.80 17.82 47.16
N ALA A 548 -8.66 18.05 47.79
CA ALA A 548 -7.56 18.81 47.17
C ALA A 548 -6.94 18.07 45.96
N HIS A 549 -6.72 16.77 46.06
CA HIS A 549 -6.24 15.94 44.95
C HIS A 549 -7.30 15.81 43.87
N ALA A 550 -8.55 15.64 44.24
CA ALA A 550 -9.68 15.59 43.31
C ALA A 550 -9.76 16.86 42.46
N GLU A 551 -9.66 18.06 43.09
CA GLU A 551 -9.68 19.33 42.36
C GLU A 551 -8.44 19.52 41.45
N ASN A 552 -7.28 19.06 41.90
CA ASN A 552 -6.08 19.09 41.07
C ASN A 552 -6.27 18.25 39.79
N TYR A 553 -6.76 17.02 39.91
CA TYR A 553 -7.03 16.17 38.71
C TYR A 553 -8.13 16.78 37.81
N ARG A 554 -9.15 17.41 38.39
CA ARG A 554 -10.21 18.12 37.66
C ARG A 554 -9.64 19.27 36.83
N THR A 555 -8.71 20.00 37.40
CA THR A 555 -7.99 21.09 36.74
C THR A 555 -7.17 20.57 35.57
N HIS A 556 -6.44 19.45 35.73
CA HIS A 556 -5.68 18.82 34.67
C HIS A 556 -6.59 18.29 33.55
N ALA A 557 -7.74 17.69 33.88
CA ALA A 557 -8.71 17.24 32.89
C ALA A 557 -9.20 18.40 32.00
N ARG A 558 -9.60 19.52 32.66
CA ARG A 558 -10.06 20.72 31.94
C ARG A 558 -8.95 21.36 31.09
N ALA A 559 -7.72 21.43 31.59
CA ALA A 559 -6.59 21.94 30.82
C ALA A 559 -6.30 21.08 29.59
N THR A 560 -6.39 19.76 29.73
CA THR A 560 -6.22 18.82 28.60
C THR A 560 -7.32 18.99 27.55
N ILE A 561 -8.59 19.13 27.97
CA ILE A 561 -9.71 19.45 27.08
C ILE A 561 -9.48 20.81 26.40
N GLY A 562 -9.02 21.83 27.14
CA GLY A 562 -8.70 23.16 26.61
C GLY A 562 -7.69 23.09 25.47
N HIS A 563 -6.60 22.32 25.66
CA HIS A 563 -5.60 22.09 24.60
C HIS A 563 -6.22 21.46 23.35
N ILE A 564 -7.07 20.43 23.49
CA ILE A 564 -7.75 19.79 22.34
C ILE A 564 -8.65 20.80 21.62
N VAL A 565 -9.37 21.66 22.37
CA VAL A 565 -10.23 22.71 21.78
C VAL A 565 -9.41 23.74 21.00
N GLU A 566 -8.26 24.16 21.53
CA GLU A 566 -7.35 25.08 20.83
C GLU A 566 -6.89 24.52 19.48
N HIS A 567 -6.61 23.21 19.43
CA HIS A 567 -6.19 22.48 18.23
C HIS A 567 -7.36 21.82 17.47
N THR A 568 -8.56 22.32 17.65
CA THR A 568 -9.75 21.94 16.89
C THR A 568 -10.16 23.07 15.95
N PRO A 569 -10.49 22.81 14.67
CA PRO A 569 -10.99 23.84 13.77
C PRO A 569 -12.13 24.65 14.38
N PRO A 570 -12.14 25.99 14.23
CA PRO A 570 -13.10 26.87 14.92
C PRO A 570 -14.56 26.46 14.72
N ASN A 571 -14.94 26.00 13.54
CA ASN A 571 -16.30 25.57 13.20
C ASN A 571 -16.71 24.24 13.85
N LEU A 572 -15.76 23.46 14.40
CA LEU A 572 -16.03 22.16 15.06
C LEU A 572 -15.80 22.21 16.58
N ARG A 573 -15.27 23.31 17.14
CA ARG A 573 -15.06 23.45 18.58
C ARG A 573 -16.35 23.26 19.39
N ALA A 574 -17.46 23.83 18.90
CA ALA A 574 -18.76 23.65 19.55
C ALA A 574 -19.24 22.20 19.51
N SER A 575 -19.01 21.47 18.43
CA SER A 575 -19.34 20.04 18.32
C SER A 575 -18.56 19.21 19.34
N PHE A 576 -17.25 19.42 19.46
CA PHE A 576 -16.42 18.75 20.45
C PHE A 576 -16.85 19.04 21.90
N LEU A 577 -17.07 20.32 22.25
CA LEU A 577 -17.49 20.73 23.59
C LEU A 577 -18.91 20.26 23.94
N ASN A 578 -19.76 20.01 22.96
CA ASN A 578 -21.12 19.50 23.17
C ASN A 578 -21.19 17.96 23.28
N ARG A 579 -20.08 17.24 23.07
CA ARG A 579 -20.04 15.81 23.41
C ARG A 579 -20.45 15.62 24.87
N HIS A 580 -21.27 14.61 25.12
CA HIS A 580 -21.83 14.37 26.44
C HIS A 580 -20.74 14.21 27.53
N ASP A 581 -19.72 13.43 27.25
CA ASP A 581 -18.59 13.16 28.13
C ASP A 581 -17.73 14.41 28.40
N VAL A 582 -17.39 15.17 27.38
CA VAL A 582 -16.63 16.42 27.48
C VAL A 582 -17.42 17.48 28.28
N ARG A 583 -18.72 17.64 27.95
CA ARG A 583 -19.59 18.62 28.58
C ARG A 583 -19.78 18.33 30.09
N ALA A 584 -19.82 17.05 30.48
CA ALA A 584 -19.90 16.65 31.86
C ALA A 584 -18.69 17.17 32.68
N VAL A 585 -17.47 16.99 32.16
CA VAL A 585 -16.23 17.46 32.80
C VAL A 585 -16.14 18.99 32.85
N MET A 586 -16.54 19.67 31.79
CA MET A 586 -16.47 21.13 31.72
C MET A 586 -17.51 21.82 32.63
N LYS A 587 -18.61 21.17 32.96
CA LYS A 587 -19.69 21.69 33.84
C LYS A 587 -19.60 21.25 35.29
N SER A 588 -18.84 20.19 35.61
CA SER A 588 -18.64 19.76 37.03
C SER A 588 -17.98 20.88 37.82
N ARG A 589 -18.62 21.29 38.93
CA ARG A 589 -18.10 22.31 39.86
C ARG A 589 -17.08 21.68 40.81
#